data_3cbb3fae7a7ab0ce9b3bf3d63fa00c12
#
_entry.id   3cbb3fae7a7ab0ce9b3bf3d63fa00c12
#
_cell.length_a   1.000
_cell.length_b   1.000
_cell.length_c   1.000
_cell.angle_alpha   90.00
_cell.angle_beta   90.00
_cell.angle_gamma   90.00
#
_symmetry.space_group_name_H-M   'P 1'
#
loop_
_entity.id
_entity.type
_entity.pdbx_description
1 polymer ?
#
loop_
_entity_poly.entity_id
_entity_poly.type
_entity_poly.pdbx_seq_one_letter_code
_entity_poly.pdbx_strand_id
1 'polypeptide(L)'
;MIPGYTTAIWLAADKPGVFHGRCAEFCGLQHAHMAFNIVAEPEQEFEQWLQRVRQPARRPENMVEQHGQDVFMAARCAGCHTIRGTSAHGSVAPDLTHLAMRGTLGAGTLPNTPAHLGEWVRNPQASKPGNQMPANPLPADELSALLAYLGSLQ
;
A
#
# COMPACT_ATOMS: atom_id res chain seq x y z
N MET A 1 15.32 14.19 1.35
CA MET A 1 14.46 14.26 2.56
C MET A 1 15.37 14.15 3.78
N ILE A 2 15.13 14.97 4.80
CA ILE A 2 15.91 14.98 6.05
C ILE A 2 14.98 14.43 7.14
N PRO A 3 15.36 13.37 7.87
CA PRO A 3 14.54 12.83 8.93
C PRO A 3 14.14 13.90 9.96
N GLY A 4 12.87 13.94 10.35
CA GLY A 4 12.33 14.93 11.30
C GLY A 4 11.99 16.30 10.71
N TYR A 5 12.23 16.52 9.41
CA TYR A 5 11.89 17.77 8.72
C TYR A 5 10.89 17.55 7.61
N THR A 6 9.91 18.44 7.50
CA THR A 6 8.99 18.50 6.36
C THR A 6 9.56 19.47 5.34
N THR A 7 9.78 18.98 4.12
CA THR A 7 10.17 19.81 2.97
C THR A 7 9.05 19.81 1.94
N ALA A 8 8.84 20.92 1.27
CA ALA A 8 7.84 21.07 0.23
C ALA A 8 8.48 21.52 -1.08
N ILE A 9 8.00 20.95 -2.18
CA ILE A 9 8.32 21.39 -3.54
C ILE A 9 7.01 21.64 -4.29
N TRP A 10 7.07 22.54 -5.26
CA TRP A 10 5.94 22.81 -6.15
C TRP A 10 6.13 22.06 -7.44
N LEU A 11 5.07 21.38 -7.89
CA LEU A 11 5.04 20.66 -9.16
C LEU A 11 3.86 21.18 -9.99
N ALA A 12 4.08 21.28 -11.28
CA ALA A 12 3.01 21.56 -12.26
C ALA A 12 3.16 20.58 -13.42
N ALA A 13 2.05 20.13 -13.96
CA ALA A 13 2.01 19.29 -15.15
C ALA A 13 1.13 19.98 -16.21
N ASP A 14 1.65 20.15 -17.41
CA ASP A 14 0.93 20.77 -18.53
C ASP A 14 -0.12 19.84 -19.15
N LYS A 15 -0.03 18.54 -18.87
CA LYS A 15 -0.93 17.50 -19.39
C LYS A 15 -1.22 16.46 -18.32
N PRO A 16 -2.44 15.90 -18.30
CA PRO A 16 -2.75 14.73 -17.51
C PRO A 16 -1.83 13.55 -17.87
N GLY A 17 -1.48 12.74 -16.89
CA GLY A 17 -0.62 11.57 -17.11
C GLY A 17 0.01 11.04 -15.83
N VAL A 18 0.75 9.95 -15.97
CA VAL A 18 1.51 9.32 -14.89
C VAL A 18 2.99 9.57 -15.11
N PHE A 19 3.62 10.21 -14.14
CA PHE A 19 5.04 10.57 -14.17
C PHE A 19 5.78 9.74 -13.13
N HIS A 20 6.84 9.06 -13.57
CA HIS A 20 7.63 8.19 -12.71
C HIS A 20 8.79 8.94 -12.08
N GLY A 21 8.88 8.86 -10.75
CA GLY A 21 9.99 9.38 -9.98
C GLY A 21 10.80 8.28 -9.32
N ARG A 22 12.06 8.56 -9.05
CA ARG A 22 12.98 7.66 -8.32
C ARG A 22 13.74 8.42 -7.26
N CYS A 23 14.21 7.70 -6.24
CA CYS A 23 15.14 8.25 -5.27
C CYS A 23 16.43 8.66 -5.97
N ALA A 24 16.80 9.94 -5.85
CA ALA A 24 17.94 10.53 -6.56
C ALA A 24 19.25 10.47 -5.76
N GLU A 25 19.18 10.24 -4.45
CA GLU A 25 20.35 10.22 -3.56
C GLU A 25 20.41 8.88 -2.81
N PHE A 26 21.60 8.32 -2.65
CA PHE A 26 21.78 7.03 -1.98
C PHE A 26 21.17 7.04 -0.57
N CYS A 27 20.23 6.11 -0.33
CA CYS A 27 19.45 6.02 0.91
C CYS A 27 19.51 4.65 1.57
N GLY A 28 20.45 3.80 1.15
CA GLY A 28 20.63 2.45 1.70
C GLY A 28 20.28 1.33 0.72
N LEU A 29 20.05 0.11 1.23
CA LEU A 29 19.85 -1.10 0.44
C LEU A 29 18.69 -1.00 -0.57
N GLN A 30 17.68 -0.19 -0.27
CA GLN A 30 16.50 -0.03 -1.11
C GLN A 30 16.58 1.13 -2.12
N HIS A 31 17.74 1.77 -2.25
CA HIS A 31 17.91 2.93 -3.14
C HIS A 31 17.47 2.64 -4.58
N ALA A 32 17.92 1.54 -5.16
CA ALA A 32 17.57 1.15 -6.52
C ALA A 32 16.09 0.71 -6.69
N HIS A 33 15.41 0.38 -5.60
CA HIS A 33 14.02 -0.10 -5.56
C HIS A 33 13.07 0.89 -4.86
N MET A 34 13.41 2.18 -4.88
CA MET A 34 12.61 3.26 -4.31
C MET A 34 12.09 4.15 -5.43
N ALA A 35 10.89 3.85 -5.90
CA ALA A 35 10.20 4.63 -6.92
C ALA A 35 8.86 5.16 -6.40
N PHE A 36 8.31 6.15 -7.08
CA PHE A 36 6.97 6.69 -6.83
C PHE A 36 6.35 7.16 -8.14
N ASN A 37 5.05 7.32 -8.14
CA ASN A 37 4.31 7.87 -9.26
C ASN A 37 3.66 9.19 -8.84
N ILE A 38 3.69 10.18 -9.73
CA ILE A 38 2.89 11.39 -9.67
C ILE A 38 1.81 11.23 -10.73
N VAL A 39 0.55 11.23 -10.32
CA VAL A 39 -0.60 11.15 -11.21
C VAL A 39 -1.16 12.57 -11.35
N ALA A 40 -1.05 13.13 -12.54
CA ALA A 40 -1.68 14.40 -12.88
C ALA A 40 -3.03 14.12 -13.55
N GLU A 41 -4.07 14.64 -12.94
CA GLU A 41 -5.46 14.42 -13.37
C GLU A 41 -6.17 15.77 -13.59
N PRO A 42 -7.24 15.83 -14.39
CA PRO A 42 -8.14 16.97 -14.40
C PRO A 42 -8.68 17.25 -12.98
N GLU A 43 -8.91 18.51 -12.67
CA GLU A 43 -9.33 18.96 -11.33
C GLU A 43 -10.52 18.15 -10.78
N GLN A 44 -11.53 17.89 -11.60
CA GLN A 44 -12.71 17.13 -11.20
C GLN A 44 -12.37 15.68 -10.79
N GLU A 45 -11.47 15.02 -11.50
CA GLU A 45 -11.03 13.64 -11.17
C GLU A 45 -10.21 13.62 -9.90
N PHE A 46 -9.31 14.60 -9.74
CA PHE A 46 -8.52 14.77 -8.51
C PHE A 46 -9.43 15.01 -7.29
N GLU A 47 -10.44 15.88 -7.39
CA GLU A 47 -11.37 16.13 -6.28
C GLU A 47 -12.18 14.87 -5.91
N GLN A 48 -12.62 14.09 -6.89
CA GLN A 48 -13.30 12.82 -6.65
C GLN A 48 -12.36 11.80 -5.97
N TRP A 49 -11.11 11.70 -6.44
CA TRP A 49 -10.10 10.87 -5.79
C TRP A 49 -9.84 11.33 -4.36
N LEU A 50 -9.67 12.63 -4.13
CA LEU A 50 -9.43 13.20 -2.81
C LEU A 50 -10.59 12.93 -1.84
N GLN A 51 -11.83 13.01 -2.30
CA GLN A 51 -13.00 12.65 -1.50
C GLN A 51 -12.98 11.17 -1.11
N ARG A 52 -12.65 10.27 -2.03
CA ARG A 52 -12.54 8.83 -1.74
C ARG A 52 -11.44 8.53 -0.72
N VAL A 53 -10.22 9.03 -0.93
CA VAL A 53 -9.11 8.72 -0.02
C VAL A 53 -9.24 9.31 1.38
N ARG A 54 -10.14 10.27 1.58
CA ARG A 54 -10.48 10.80 2.91
C ARG A 54 -11.41 9.89 3.71
N GLN A 55 -12.13 8.98 3.05
CA GLN A 55 -13.05 8.06 3.73
C GLN A 55 -12.27 6.99 4.52
N PRO A 56 -12.87 6.42 5.57
CA PRO A 56 -12.37 5.20 6.15
C PRO A 56 -12.50 4.03 5.16
N ALA A 57 -11.82 2.93 5.46
CA ALA A 57 -11.95 1.71 4.69
C ALA A 57 -13.40 1.21 4.65
N ARG A 58 -13.79 0.67 3.52
CA ARG A 58 -15.04 -0.06 3.37
C ARG A 58 -15.11 -1.23 4.36
N ARG A 59 -16.27 -1.48 4.92
CA ARG A 59 -16.47 -2.68 5.75
C ARG A 59 -16.52 -3.92 4.86
N PRO A 60 -16.07 -5.09 5.37
CA PRO A 60 -16.27 -6.36 4.68
C PRO A 60 -17.75 -6.58 4.30
N GLU A 61 -18.01 -6.99 3.07
CA GLU A 61 -19.37 -7.20 2.56
C GLU A 61 -19.78 -8.68 2.56
N ASN A 62 -18.84 -9.59 2.74
CA ASN A 62 -19.08 -11.03 2.75
C ASN A 62 -18.19 -11.74 3.77
N MET A 63 -18.49 -13.02 4.02
CA MET A 63 -17.79 -13.83 5.01
C MET A 63 -16.31 -14.04 4.68
N VAL A 64 -15.93 -14.07 3.41
CA VAL A 64 -14.52 -14.23 3.01
C VAL A 64 -13.72 -13.00 3.35
N GLU A 65 -14.23 -11.80 3.05
CA GLU A 65 -13.60 -10.54 3.42
C GLU A 65 -13.54 -10.37 4.94
N GLN A 66 -14.61 -10.76 5.65
CA GLN A 66 -14.62 -10.72 7.11
C GLN A 66 -13.54 -11.64 7.70
N HIS A 67 -13.45 -12.87 7.21
CA HIS A 67 -12.38 -13.79 7.61
C HIS A 67 -10.99 -13.22 7.28
N GLY A 68 -10.82 -12.59 6.12
CA GLY A 68 -9.58 -11.91 5.74
C GLY A 68 -9.21 -10.77 6.68
N GLN A 69 -10.19 -10.00 7.16
CA GLN A 69 -9.97 -8.98 8.20
C GLN A 69 -9.52 -9.61 9.52
N ASP A 70 -10.14 -10.72 9.92
CA ASP A 70 -9.78 -11.43 11.16
C ASP A 70 -8.34 -11.99 11.05
N VAL A 71 -7.97 -12.56 9.90
CA VAL A 71 -6.60 -13.00 9.59
C VAL A 71 -5.61 -11.83 9.66
N PHE A 72 -5.97 -10.65 9.10
CA PHE A 72 -5.12 -9.45 9.18
C PHE A 72 -4.80 -9.06 10.62
N MET A 73 -5.77 -9.16 11.51
CA MET A 73 -5.58 -8.88 12.94
C MET A 73 -4.78 -9.97 13.65
N ALA A 74 -5.12 -11.25 13.42
CA ALA A 74 -4.48 -12.40 14.04
C ALA A 74 -3.01 -12.56 13.63
N ALA A 75 -2.68 -12.31 12.37
CA ALA A 75 -1.33 -12.32 11.83
C ALA A 75 -0.50 -11.08 12.20
N ARG A 76 -1.03 -10.21 13.09
CA ARG A 76 -0.38 -9.01 13.61
C ARG A 76 0.00 -7.95 12.57
N CYS A 77 -0.60 -7.96 11.40
CA CYS A 77 -0.39 -6.95 10.37
C CYS A 77 -0.75 -5.54 10.90
N ALA A 78 -1.81 -5.48 11.72
CA ALA A 78 -2.28 -4.27 12.38
C ALA A 78 -1.25 -3.63 13.35
N GLY A 79 -0.23 -4.38 13.78
CA GLY A 79 0.85 -3.84 14.62
C GLY A 79 1.76 -2.86 13.87
N CYS A 80 1.86 -3.01 12.56
CA CYS A 80 2.68 -2.15 11.70
C CYS A 80 1.84 -1.26 10.79
N HIS A 81 0.71 -1.75 10.28
CA HIS A 81 -0.14 -1.07 9.30
C HIS A 81 -1.38 -0.44 9.93
N THR A 82 -1.78 0.70 9.37
CA THR A 82 -3.08 1.34 9.63
C THR A 82 -4.09 0.94 8.57
N ILE A 83 -5.34 0.69 8.99
CA ILE A 83 -6.53 0.67 8.13
C ILE A 83 -7.59 1.51 8.85
N ARG A 84 -7.84 2.71 8.36
CA ARG A 84 -8.78 3.67 8.99
C ARG A 84 -10.20 3.11 9.00
N GLY A 85 -10.90 3.29 10.11
CA GLY A 85 -12.23 2.71 10.34
C GLY A 85 -12.21 1.32 10.98
N THR A 86 -11.02 0.78 11.26
CA THR A 86 -10.79 -0.47 11.99
C THR A 86 -9.96 -0.24 13.24
N SER A 87 -9.65 -1.31 13.98
CA SER A 87 -8.71 -1.26 15.12
C SER A 87 -7.23 -1.33 14.73
N ALA A 88 -6.91 -1.35 13.42
CA ALA A 88 -5.53 -1.34 12.94
C ALA A 88 -4.97 0.09 12.90
N HIS A 89 -4.05 0.41 13.80
CA HIS A 89 -3.48 1.74 13.98
C HIS A 89 -1.94 1.77 13.97
N GLY A 90 -1.30 0.74 13.39
CA GLY A 90 0.15 0.68 13.28
C GLY A 90 0.70 1.78 12.38
N SER A 91 1.73 2.50 12.84
CA SER A 91 2.34 3.65 12.14
C SER A 91 3.75 3.37 11.61
N VAL A 92 4.24 2.14 11.73
CA VAL A 92 5.59 1.75 11.30
C VAL A 92 5.65 1.48 9.81
N ALA A 93 4.54 1.02 9.23
CA ALA A 93 4.40 0.64 7.82
C ALA A 93 3.30 1.47 7.13
N PRO A 94 3.18 1.41 5.80
CA PRO A 94 2.18 2.19 5.06
C PRO A 94 0.74 1.96 5.54
N ASP A 95 -0.06 3.03 5.54
CA ASP A 95 -1.52 2.98 5.66
C ASP A 95 -2.10 2.17 4.48
N LEU A 96 -2.89 1.15 4.75
CA LEU A 96 -3.48 0.24 3.76
C LEU A 96 -4.97 0.53 3.49
N THR A 97 -5.53 1.61 4.04
CA THR A 97 -6.95 1.96 3.94
C THR A 97 -7.51 1.88 2.52
N HIS A 98 -6.71 2.30 1.53
CA HIS A 98 -7.07 2.30 0.10
C HIS A 98 -6.03 1.52 -0.72
N LEU A 99 -5.62 0.34 -0.24
CA LEU A 99 -4.60 -0.45 -0.90
C LEU A 99 -4.99 -0.84 -2.33
N ALA A 100 -6.24 -1.22 -2.54
CA ALA A 100 -6.73 -1.65 -3.86
C ALA A 100 -6.73 -0.53 -4.92
N MET A 101 -6.69 0.75 -4.50
CA MET A 101 -6.56 1.88 -5.42
C MET A 101 -5.12 2.12 -5.90
N ARG A 102 -4.13 1.45 -5.32
CA ARG A 102 -2.72 1.63 -5.71
C ARG A 102 -2.39 0.80 -6.94
N GLY A 103 -1.70 1.38 -7.90
CA GLY A 103 -1.22 0.67 -9.08
C GLY A 103 -0.02 -0.25 -8.81
N THR A 104 0.74 0.01 -7.73
CA THR A 104 1.97 -0.72 -7.41
C THR A 104 2.13 -1.00 -5.92
N LEU A 105 2.96 -1.99 -5.61
CA LEU A 105 3.40 -2.39 -4.28
C LEU A 105 4.90 -2.13 -4.10
N GLY A 106 5.35 -2.09 -2.84
CA GLY A 106 6.76 -2.06 -2.48
C GLY A 106 7.53 -0.86 -3.07
N ALA A 107 6.94 0.34 -3.09
CA ALA A 107 7.52 1.55 -3.67
C ALA A 107 7.83 1.39 -5.18
N GLY A 108 6.85 0.95 -5.96
CA GLY A 108 6.96 0.79 -7.41
C GLY A 108 7.65 -0.49 -7.88
N THR A 109 7.93 -1.44 -6.97
CA THR A 109 8.66 -2.67 -7.31
C THR A 109 7.80 -3.68 -8.05
N LEU A 110 6.54 -3.84 -7.66
CA LEU A 110 5.61 -4.84 -8.22
C LEU A 110 4.29 -4.18 -8.62
N PRO A 111 3.63 -4.66 -9.67
CA PRO A 111 2.23 -4.31 -9.94
C PRO A 111 1.33 -4.76 -8.77
N ASN A 112 0.30 -3.98 -8.45
CA ASN A 112 -0.69 -4.38 -7.44
C ASN A 112 -1.73 -5.31 -8.06
N THR A 113 -1.40 -6.58 -8.12
CA THR A 113 -2.31 -7.65 -8.54
C THR A 113 -2.45 -8.66 -7.40
N PRO A 114 -3.54 -9.46 -7.36
CA PRO A 114 -3.71 -10.48 -6.32
C PRO A 114 -2.52 -11.45 -6.21
N ALA A 115 -1.92 -11.83 -7.34
CA ALA A 115 -0.75 -12.70 -7.39
C ALA A 115 0.46 -12.05 -6.70
N HIS A 116 0.85 -10.84 -7.14
CA HIS A 116 1.98 -10.12 -6.56
C HIS A 116 1.75 -9.71 -5.10
N LEU A 117 0.50 -9.36 -4.74
CA LEU A 117 0.17 -9.08 -3.34
C LEU A 117 0.34 -10.33 -2.47
N GLY A 118 -0.06 -11.51 -2.98
CA GLY A 118 0.14 -12.78 -2.29
C GLY A 118 1.62 -13.16 -2.14
N GLU A 119 2.43 -12.94 -3.16
CA GLU A 119 3.88 -13.11 -3.10
C GLU A 119 4.51 -12.14 -2.09
N TRP A 120 4.11 -10.87 -2.14
CA TRP A 120 4.57 -9.84 -1.22
C TRP A 120 4.27 -10.17 0.24
N VAL A 121 3.05 -10.61 0.56
CA VAL A 121 2.65 -11.00 1.92
C VAL A 121 3.46 -12.20 2.41
N ARG A 122 3.62 -13.23 1.57
CA ARG A 122 4.34 -14.46 1.94
C ARG A 122 5.83 -14.24 2.17
N ASN A 123 6.48 -13.52 1.26
CA ASN A 123 7.92 -13.29 1.34
C ASN A 123 8.36 -12.02 0.62
N PRO A 124 8.21 -10.85 1.26
CA PRO A 124 8.60 -9.57 0.66
C PRO A 124 10.11 -9.48 0.37
N GLN A 125 10.94 -10.28 1.07
CA GLN A 125 12.39 -10.32 0.85
C GLN A 125 12.76 -10.92 -0.52
N ALA A 126 11.93 -11.81 -1.07
CA ALA A 126 12.17 -12.37 -2.41
C ALA A 126 12.04 -11.31 -3.51
N SER A 127 11.08 -10.39 -3.37
CA SER A 127 10.82 -9.34 -4.36
C SER A 127 11.62 -8.07 -4.09
N LYS A 128 11.94 -7.80 -2.83
CA LYS A 128 12.60 -6.56 -2.40
C LYS A 128 13.53 -6.83 -1.22
N PRO A 129 14.72 -7.41 -1.46
CA PRO A 129 15.68 -7.74 -0.41
C PRO A 129 16.06 -6.52 0.44
N GLY A 130 16.12 -6.70 1.77
CA GLY A 130 16.47 -5.63 2.71
C GLY A 130 15.32 -4.68 3.08
N ASN A 131 14.07 -4.96 2.67
CA ASN A 131 12.91 -4.26 3.21
C ASN A 131 12.63 -4.72 4.66
N GLN A 132 11.85 -3.94 5.41
CA GLN A 132 11.62 -4.22 6.84
C GLN A 132 10.36 -5.07 7.10
N MET A 133 9.53 -5.34 6.10
CA MET A 133 8.37 -6.19 6.26
C MET A 133 8.82 -7.65 6.41
N PRO A 134 8.45 -8.34 7.50
CA PRO A 134 8.78 -9.76 7.67
C PRO A 134 7.97 -10.64 6.71
N ALA A 135 8.49 -11.82 6.42
CA ALA A 135 7.74 -12.87 5.75
C ALA A 135 6.59 -13.36 6.64
N ASN A 136 5.44 -13.64 6.04
CA ASN A 136 4.26 -14.15 6.73
C ASN A 136 3.70 -15.38 6.01
N PRO A 137 4.20 -16.59 6.32
CA PRO A 137 3.79 -17.83 5.66
C PRO A 137 2.42 -18.29 6.20
N LEU A 138 1.36 -17.69 5.71
CA LEU A 138 -0.01 -18.08 6.04
C LEU A 138 -0.43 -19.36 5.34
N PRO A 139 -1.34 -20.18 5.93
CA PRO A 139 -2.08 -21.23 5.23
C PRO A 139 -2.77 -20.67 3.97
N ALA A 140 -3.00 -21.54 2.97
CA ALA A 140 -3.48 -21.09 1.67
C ALA A 140 -4.89 -20.46 1.72
N ASP A 141 -5.76 -20.99 2.56
CA ASP A 141 -7.11 -20.49 2.80
C ASP A 141 -7.11 -19.14 3.51
N GLU A 142 -6.30 -18.98 4.56
CA GLU A 142 -6.10 -17.70 5.25
C GLU A 142 -5.50 -16.63 4.34
N LEU A 143 -4.49 -17.01 3.54
CA LEU A 143 -3.92 -16.09 2.56
C LEU A 143 -4.96 -15.66 1.53
N SER A 144 -5.77 -16.59 1.01
CA SER A 144 -6.83 -16.28 0.05
C SER A 144 -7.86 -15.30 0.62
N ALA A 145 -8.29 -15.53 1.87
CA ALA A 145 -9.21 -14.64 2.57
C ALA A 145 -8.59 -13.25 2.81
N LEU A 146 -7.33 -13.22 3.25
CA LEU A 146 -6.59 -11.97 3.45
C LEU A 146 -6.49 -11.16 2.15
N LEU A 147 -6.18 -11.82 1.02
CA LEU A 147 -6.10 -11.17 -0.29
C LEU A 147 -7.45 -10.62 -0.75
N ALA A 148 -8.55 -11.33 -0.49
CA ALA A 148 -9.90 -10.85 -0.76
C ALA A 148 -10.20 -9.58 0.05
N TYR A 149 -9.89 -9.57 1.34
CA TYR A 149 -10.04 -8.40 2.20
C TYR A 149 -9.18 -7.22 1.74
N LEU A 150 -7.88 -7.43 1.53
CA LEU A 150 -6.97 -6.37 1.09
C LEU A 150 -7.35 -5.82 -0.29
N GLY A 151 -7.82 -6.67 -1.20
CA GLY A 151 -8.33 -6.28 -2.51
C GLY A 151 -9.66 -5.52 -2.47
N SER A 152 -10.38 -5.56 -1.36
CA SER A 152 -11.61 -4.80 -1.15
C SER A 152 -11.39 -3.39 -0.60
N LEU A 153 -10.19 -3.04 -0.17
CA LEU A 153 -9.83 -1.75 0.43
C LEU A 153 -9.68 -0.65 -0.66
N GLN A 154 -10.81 -0.09 -1.07
CA GLN A 154 -10.94 0.98 -2.08
C GLN A 154 -11.21 2.34 -1.46
#